data_66e8ff277dd0a1bee6ac3a97080eedf6
#
_entry.id   66e8ff277dd0a1bee6ac3a97080eedf6
#
_cell.length_a   1.000
_cell.length_b   1.000
_cell.length_c   1.000
_cell.angle_alpha   90.00
_cell.angle_beta   90.00
_cell.angle_gamma   90.00
#
_symmetry.space_group_name_H-M   'P 1'
#
loop_
_entity.id
_entity.type
_entity.pdbx_description
1 polymer ?
#
loop_
_entity_poly.entity_id
_entity_poly.type
_entity_poly.pdbx_seq_one_letter_code
_entity_poly.pdbx_strand_id
1 'polypeptide(L)'
;MGKFTFIPTDVEGVVIIEPTVFGDERGYFMETYSEKEFAAAGIRGPFVQDNQSKSTRGVLRGLHFQKHHPQGKLVRVVSGEVFDVAVDCRPHSPTFGKWAGVHLSAANKRQFYIPQGFAHGFLVLSDEAEFTYKCTDFYAPDDEGGVAWNDADIGIVWPDAGCEVKLSAKDKLHPGFAAQDFSFFEKW
;
A
#
# COMPACT_ATOMS: atom_id res chain seq x y z
N MET A 1 2.18 -8.20 -26.41
CA MET A 1 1.61 -8.67 -25.15
C MET A 1 2.20 -7.79 -24.07
N GLY A 2 1.38 -7.16 -23.21
CA GLY A 2 1.89 -6.29 -22.14
C GLY A 2 2.71 -7.10 -21.13
N LYS A 3 3.59 -6.43 -20.42
CA LYS A 3 4.44 -7.08 -19.41
C LYS A 3 3.80 -7.06 -18.02
N PHE A 4 2.59 -6.52 -17.89
CA PHE A 4 1.85 -6.45 -16.64
C PHE A 4 0.39 -6.82 -16.84
N THR A 5 -0.18 -7.51 -15.84
CA THR A 5 -1.62 -7.70 -15.70
C THR A 5 -2.10 -6.79 -14.58
N PHE A 6 -3.06 -5.90 -14.89
CA PHE A 6 -3.67 -4.98 -13.93
C PHE A 6 -5.02 -5.54 -13.50
N ILE A 7 -5.18 -5.80 -12.22
CA ILE A 7 -6.36 -6.44 -11.63
C ILE A 7 -7.03 -5.43 -10.69
N PRO A 8 -8.16 -4.82 -11.08
CA PRO A 8 -8.91 -3.94 -10.19
C PRO A 8 -9.38 -4.69 -8.93
N THR A 9 -9.45 -3.98 -7.82
CA THR A 9 -10.10 -4.46 -6.60
C THR A 9 -11.52 -3.93 -6.49
N ASP A 10 -12.26 -4.34 -5.44
CA ASP A 10 -13.58 -3.79 -5.14
C ASP A 10 -13.54 -2.36 -4.57
N VAL A 11 -12.33 -1.82 -4.32
CA VAL A 11 -12.09 -0.46 -3.85
C VAL A 11 -11.60 0.39 -5.02
N GLU A 12 -12.31 1.47 -5.32
CA GLU A 12 -12.10 2.27 -6.53
C GLU A 12 -10.69 2.86 -6.61
N GLY A 13 -10.00 2.56 -7.71
CA GLY A 13 -8.66 3.06 -8.01
C GLY A 13 -7.52 2.21 -7.45
N VAL A 14 -7.80 1.27 -6.54
CA VAL A 14 -6.81 0.35 -5.99
C VAL A 14 -6.63 -0.84 -6.92
N VAL A 15 -5.37 -1.13 -7.30
CA VAL A 15 -5.06 -2.13 -8.34
C VAL A 15 -3.96 -3.08 -7.87
N ILE A 16 -4.20 -4.39 -8.03
CA ILE A 16 -3.16 -5.42 -7.91
C ILE A 16 -2.48 -5.55 -9.27
N ILE A 17 -1.15 -5.62 -9.28
CA ILE A 17 -0.37 -5.68 -10.52
C ILE A 17 0.50 -6.92 -10.50
N GLU A 18 0.35 -7.76 -11.51
CA GLU A 18 1.16 -8.95 -11.70
C GLU A 18 2.13 -8.75 -12.87
N PRO A 19 3.44 -8.66 -12.61
CA PRO A 19 4.45 -8.55 -13.65
C PRO A 19 4.64 -9.89 -14.37
N THR A 20 4.95 -9.84 -15.65
CA THR A 20 5.44 -11.03 -16.38
C THR A 20 6.87 -11.34 -15.93
N VAL A 21 7.09 -12.55 -15.45
CA VAL A 21 8.40 -13.03 -14.99
C VAL A 21 8.99 -13.95 -16.04
N PHE A 22 10.19 -13.65 -16.50
CA PHE A 22 10.95 -14.45 -17.45
C PHE A 22 12.04 -15.19 -16.68
N GLY A 23 11.93 -16.51 -16.55
CA GLY A 23 12.86 -17.33 -15.79
C GLY A 23 13.60 -18.34 -16.66
N ASP A 24 14.87 -18.64 -16.31
CA ASP A 24 15.68 -19.72 -16.85
C ASP A 24 16.59 -20.28 -15.74
N GLU A 25 17.55 -21.17 -16.11
CA GLU A 25 18.49 -21.79 -15.16
C GLU A 25 19.40 -20.80 -14.40
N ARG A 26 19.52 -19.56 -14.85
CA ARG A 26 20.32 -18.50 -14.20
C ARG A 26 19.52 -17.69 -13.18
N GLY A 27 18.16 -17.81 -13.18
CA GLY A 27 17.27 -17.05 -12.34
C GLY A 27 16.11 -16.44 -13.12
N TYR A 28 15.75 -15.19 -12.84
CA TYR A 28 14.64 -14.52 -13.53
C TYR A 28 14.93 -13.06 -13.83
N PHE A 29 14.20 -12.54 -14.81
CA PHE A 29 14.09 -11.12 -15.13
C PHE A 29 12.61 -10.73 -15.14
N MET A 30 12.29 -9.53 -14.66
CA MET A 30 10.98 -8.89 -14.82
C MET A 30 11.14 -7.40 -14.87
N GLU A 31 10.26 -6.71 -15.61
CA GLU A 31 10.07 -5.29 -15.39
C GLU A 31 9.22 -5.07 -14.15
N THR A 32 9.55 -4.06 -13.35
CA THR A 32 8.81 -3.71 -12.16
C THR A 32 8.00 -2.43 -12.31
N TYR A 33 8.27 -1.64 -13.34
CA TYR A 33 7.54 -0.45 -13.70
C TYR A 33 7.79 -0.08 -15.17
N SER A 34 6.77 0.35 -15.85
CA SER A 34 6.84 0.96 -17.18
C SER A 34 5.84 2.11 -17.23
N GLU A 35 6.31 3.36 -17.31
CA GLU A 35 5.44 4.53 -17.34
C GLU A 35 4.36 4.40 -18.42
N LYS A 36 4.73 3.93 -19.60
CA LYS A 36 3.80 3.75 -20.72
C LYS A 36 2.67 2.76 -20.42
N GLU A 37 3.00 1.59 -19.87
CA GLU A 37 1.99 0.55 -19.57
C GLU A 37 1.12 0.93 -18.37
N PHE A 38 1.71 1.54 -17.33
CA PHE A 38 0.98 2.00 -16.16
C PHE A 38 0.04 3.17 -16.51
N ALA A 39 0.50 4.14 -17.31
CA ALA A 39 -0.35 5.23 -17.79
C ALA A 39 -1.52 4.73 -18.64
N ALA A 40 -1.31 3.71 -19.48
CA ALA A 40 -2.37 3.08 -20.27
C ALA A 40 -3.41 2.37 -19.39
N ALA A 41 -3.00 1.88 -18.20
CA ALA A 41 -3.89 1.28 -17.18
C ALA A 41 -4.50 2.33 -16.23
N GLY A 42 -4.30 3.63 -16.47
CA GLY A 42 -4.84 4.71 -15.63
C GLY A 42 -3.96 5.10 -14.45
N ILE A 43 -2.84 4.43 -14.23
CA ILE A 43 -1.87 4.74 -13.16
C ILE A 43 -0.85 5.74 -13.70
N ARG A 44 -1.02 7.00 -13.33
CA ARG A 44 -0.18 8.09 -13.84
C ARG A 44 0.76 8.61 -12.75
N GLY A 45 2.05 8.76 -13.13
CA GLY A 45 3.05 9.44 -12.32
C GLY A 45 2.99 10.97 -12.41
N PRO A 46 4.05 11.66 -12.03
CA PRO A 46 5.37 11.09 -11.81
C PRO A 46 5.49 10.35 -10.48
N PHE A 47 6.37 9.34 -10.41
CA PHE A 47 6.88 8.82 -9.14
C PHE A 47 8.20 9.53 -8.84
N VAL A 48 8.23 10.28 -7.74
CA VAL A 48 9.32 11.22 -7.43
C VAL A 48 10.22 10.78 -6.29
N GLN A 49 9.82 9.71 -5.57
CA GLN A 49 10.55 9.20 -4.41
C GLN A 49 10.45 7.69 -4.35
N ASP A 50 11.57 7.01 -4.09
CA ASP A 50 11.66 5.59 -3.82
C ASP A 50 12.09 5.36 -2.38
N ASN A 51 11.45 4.39 -1.72
CA ASN A 51 11.75 4.02 -0.33
C ASN A 51 11.95 2.51 -0.21
N GLN A 52 12.74 2.11 0.78
CA GLN A 52 12.90 0.72 1.18
C GLN A 52 12.90 0.62 2.70
N SER A 53 12.25 -0.41 3.23
CA SER A 53 12.26 -0.73 4.65
C SER A 53 12.44 -2.22 4.86
N LYS A 54 13.04 -2.58 6.01
CA LYS A 54 13.10 -3.96 6.51
C LYS A 54 12.38 -4.04 7.84
N SER A 55 11.61 -5.10 8.05
CA SER A 55 10.85 -5.31 9.28
C SER A 55 10.75 -6.81 9.60
N THR A 56 10.63 -7.14 10.88
CA THR A 56 10.50 -8.52 11.37
C THR A 56 9.03 -8.93 11.50
N ARG A 57 8.77 -10.23 11.64
CA ARG A 57 7.43 -10.81 11.82
C ARG A 57 6.62 -10.08 12.88
N GLY A 58 5.36 -9.82 12.58
CA GLY A 58 4.40 -9.15 13.43
C GLY A 58 4.52 -7.62 13.44
N VAL A 59 5.52 -7.02 12.81
CA VAL A 59 5.57 -5.56 12.66
C VAL A 59 4.44 -5.13 11.75
N LEU A 60 3.60 -4.22 12.23
CA LEU A 60 2.59 -3.52 11.47
C LEU A 60 2.98 -2.05 11.39
N ARG A 61 3.01 -1.49 10.18
CA ARG A 61 3.22 -0.08 9.92
C ARG A 61 1.97 0.50 9.30
N GLY A 62 1.41 1.53 9.89
CA GLY A 62 0.20 2.16 9.36
C GLY A 62 -0.90 2.38 10.39
N LEU A 63 -2.05 2.82 9.94
CA LEU A 63 -2.38 3.22 8.56
C LEU A 63 -2.00 4.69 8.36
N HIS A 64 -1.18 4.99 7.38
CA HIS A 64 -0.62 6.33 7.19
C HIS A 64 -1.13 7.01 5.92
N PHE A 65 -1.28 8.33 5.97
CA PHE A 65 -1.51 9.22 4.84
C PHE A 65 -0.82 10.57 5.05
N GLN A 66 -0.72 11.37 4.00
CA GLN A 66 -0.39 12.80 4.07
C GLN A 66 -1.62 13.61 3.67
N LYS A 67 -1.89 14.71 4.38
CA LYS A 67 -3.13 15.49 4.27
C LYS A 67 -3.17 16.38 3.04
N HIS A 68 -2.15 17.22 2.87
CA HIS A 68 -2.09 18.25 1.82
C HIS A 68 -1.18 17.85 0.66
N HIS A 69 -0.25 16.90 0.90
CA HIS A 69 0.67 16.31 -0.06
C HIS A 69 0.43 14.79 -0.19
N PRO A 70 -0.80 14.33 -0.51
CA PRO A 70 -1.12 12.91 -0.50
C PRO A 70 -0.31 12.15 -1.54
N GLN A 71 0.29 11.06 -1.09
CA GLN A 71 1.13 10.20 -1.91
C GLN A 71 0.33 9.04 -2.48
N GLY A 72 0.25 8.92 -3.81
CA GLY A 72 -0.02 7.65 -4.45
C GLY A 72 1.20 6.75 -4.31
N LYS A 73 1.00 5.46 -4.07
CA LYS A 73 2.08 4.51 -3.79
C LYS A 73 2.00 3.30 -4.70
N LEU A 74 3.15 2.88 -5.23
CA LEU A 74 3.32 1.61 -5.92
C LEU A 74 4.26 0.76 -5.08
N VAL A 75 3.72 -0.27 -4.43
CA VAL A 75 4.43 -1.05 -3.41
C VAL A 75 4.68 -2.48 -3.86
N ARG A 76 5.77 -3.09 -3.36
CA ARG A 76 6.09 -4.50 -3.55
C ARG A 76 7.03 -5.02 -2.46
N VAL A 77 7.06 -6.35 -2.32
CA VAL A 77 8.00 -7.05 -1.43
C VAL A 77 9.14 -7.67 -2.26
N VAL A 78 10.38 -7.42 -1.86
CA VAL A 78 11.57 -7.97 -2.51
C VAL A 78 12.16 -9.16 -1.74
N SER A 79 11.84 -9.29 -0.44
CA SER A 79 12.18 -10.43 0.41
C SER A 79 11.07 -10.64 1.44
N GLY A 80 10.70 -11.89 1.72
CA GLY A 80 9.63 -12.24 2.66
C GLY A 80 8.23 -12.03 2.12
N GLU A 81 7.28 -11.80 3.05
CA GLU A 81 5.85 -11.66 2.78
C GLU A 81 5.20 -10.67 3.74
N VAL A 82 4.26 -9.87 3.23
CA VAL A 82 3.40 -8.99 4.01
C VAL A 82 1.94 -9.13 3.56
N PHE A 83 1.00 -8.77 4.43
CA PHE A 83 -0.35 -8.41 4.05
C PHE A 83 -0.45 -6.89 4.00
N ASP A 84 -0.74 -6.35 2.82
CA ASP A 84 -0.77 -4.92 2.53
C ASP A 84 -2.22 -4.45 2.41
N VAL A 85 -2.54 -3.29 2.98
CA VAL A 85 -3.90 -2.76 3.08
C VAL A 85 -3.97 -1.30 2.66
N ALA A 86 -4.95 -0.99 1.83
CA ALA A 86 -5.34 0.36 1.44
C ALA A 86 -6.77 0.65 1.88
N VAL A 87 -7.01 1.78 2.57
CA VAL A 87 -8.33 2.24 3.02
C VAL A 87 -8.68 3.54 2.30
N ASP A 88 -9.84 3.58 1.65
CA ASP A 88 -10.32 4.77 0.96
C ASP A 88 -10.76 5.86 1.94
N CYS A 89 -10.04 6.98 1.94
CA CYS A 89 -10.30 8.14 2.80
C CYS A 89 -10.91 9.33 2.03
N ARG A 90 -11.31 9.16 0.76
CA ARG A 90 -11.89 10.21 -0.09
C ARG A 90 -13.39 10.37 0.20
N PRO A 91 -13.85 11.51 0.76
CA PRO A 91 -15.24 11.66 1.26
C PRO A 91 -16.32 11.45 0.20
N HIS A 92 -16.03 11.73 -1.08
CA HIS A 92 -17.00 11.61 -2.17
C HIS A 92 -16.86 10.31 -2.99
N SER A 93 -15.93 9.44 -2.58
CA SER A 93 -15.74 8.14 -3.24
C SER A 93 -16.91 7.19 -2.92
N PRO A 94 -17.38 6.40 -3.90
CA PRO A 94 -18.37 5.34 -3.66
C PRO A 94 -17.85 4.23 -2.74
N THR A 95 -16.53 4.20 -2.52
CA THR A 95 -15.85 3.23 -1.63
C THR A 95 -15.26 3.88 -0.37
N PHE A 96 -15.69 5.10 0.00
CA PHE A 96 -15.27 5.77 1.24
C PHE A 96 -15.40 4.84 2.46
N GLY A 97 -14.35 4.72 3.26
CA GLY A 97 -14.27 3.85 4.44
C GLY A 97 -14.09 2.36 4.12
N LYS A 98 -14.12 1.95 2.84
CA LYS A 98 -13.83 0.56 2.47
C LYS A 98 -12.33 0.34 2.31
N TRP A 99 -11.93 -0.93 2.45
CA TRP A 99 -10.53 -1.33 2.32
C TRP A 99 -10.35 -2.46 1.31
N ALA A 100 -9.15 -2.51 0.74
CA ALA A 100 -8.67 -3.64 -0.04
C ALA A 100 -7.36 -4.14 0.57
N GLY A 101 -7.18 -5.46 0.60
CA GLY A 101 -5.97 -6.09 1.12
C GLY A 101 -5.42 -7.13 0.17
N VAL A 102 -4.10 -7.30 0.15
CA VAL A 102 -3.41 -8.23 -0.72
C VAL A 102 -2.17 -8.82 -0.05
N HIS A 103 -1.92 -10.11 -0.26
CA HIS A 103 -0.65 -10.73 0.07
C HIS A 103 0.40 -10.37 -0.97
N LEU A 104 1.47 -9.68 -0.54
CA LEU A 104 2.64 -9.35 -1.34
C LEU A 104 3.84 -10.14 -0.85
N SER A 105 4.54 -10.81 -1.75
CA SER A 105 5.73 -11.58 -1.39
C SER A 105 6.79 -11.58 -2.48
N ALA A 106 8.03 -11.87 -2.10
CA ALA A 106 9.11 -12.13 -3.05
C ALA A 106 8.79 -13.32 -3.97
N ALA A 107 7.93 -14.26 -3.53
CA ALA A 107 7.52 -15.42 -4.31
C ALA A 107 6.46 -15.06 -5.37
N ASN A 108 5.38 -14.37 -5.00
CA ASN A 108 4.30 -14.03 -5.93
C ASN A 108 4.61 -12.83 -6.82
N LYS A 109 5.59 -11.99 -6.43
CA LYS A 109 6.06 -10.80 -7.17
C LYS A 109 4.99 -9.76 -7.47
N ARG A 110 3.81 -9.88 -6.84
CA ARG A 110 2.73 -8.91 -6.96
C ARG A 110 3.17 -7.54 -6.49
N GLN A 111 2.56 -6.53 -7.10
CA GLN A 111 2.65 -5.15 -6.66
C GLN A 111 1.24 -4.65 -6.36
N PHE A 112 1.15 -3.59 -5.58
CA PHE A 112 -0.12 -2.98 -5.21
C PHE A 112 -0.03 -1.48 -5.45
N TYR A 113 -0.98 -0.95 -6.22
CA TYR A 113 -1.11 0.48 -6.43
C TYR A 113 -2.21 1.04 -5.55
N ILE A 114 -1.85 2.05 -4.79
CA ILE A 114 -2.71 2.77 -3.85
C ILE A 114 -2.72 4.23 -4.30
N PRO A 115 -3.88 4.78 -4.71
CA PRO A 115 -3.98 6.18 -5.14
C PRO A 115 -3.76 7.18 -4.01
N GLN A 116 -3.69 8.46 -4.37
CA GLN A 116 -3.80 9.56 -3.40
C GLN A 116 -5.19 9.53 -2.72
N GLY A 117 -5.24 10.00 -1.47
CA GLY A 117 -6.47 10.01 -0.68
C GLY A 117 -6.78 8.68 0.03
N PHE A 118 -5.78 7.83 0.16
CA PHE A 118 -5.87 6.57 0.89
C PHE A 118 -4.98 6.55 2.12
N ALA A 119 -5.44 5.85 3.17
CA ALA A 119 -4.59 5.40 4.26
C ALA A 119 -3.99 4.03 3.89
N HIS A 120 -2.72 3.83 4.19
CA HIS A 120 -1.95 2.66 3.79
C HIS A 120 -1.18 2.06 4.96
N GLY A 121 -1.13 0.74 5.01
CA GLY A 121 -0.33 0.02 5.99
C GLY A 121 -0.13 -1.44 5.61
N PHE A 122 0.80 -2.12 6.31
CA PHE A 122 1.06 -3.53 6.09
C PHE A 122 1.47 -4.26 7.36
N LEU A 123 1.20 -5.56 7.39
CA LEU A 123 1.60 -6.50 8.44
C LEU A 123 2.61 -7.52 7.89
N VAL A 124 3.74 -7.69 8.55
CA VAL A 124 4.78 -8.67 8.16
C VAL A 124 4.38 -10.07 8.63
N LEU A 125 4.31 -11.02 7.69
CA LEU A 125 3.88 -12.41 7.92
C LEU A 125 5.05 -13.42 7.94
N SER A 126 6.15 -13.13 7.24
CA SER A 126 7.39 -13.92 7.25
C SER A 126 8.30 -13.52 8.42
N ASP A 127 9.38 -14.25 8.68
CA ASP A 127 10.33 -13.92 9.76
C ASP A 127 10.87 -12.51 9.63
N GLU A 128 11.13 -12.10 8.39
CA GLU A 128 11.44 -10.71 8.02
C GLU A 128 10.92 -10.43 6.61
N ALA A 129 10.68 -9.15 6.30
CA ALA A 129 10.33 -8.71 4.97
C ALA A 129 11.08 -7.43 4.60
N GLU A 130 11.51 -7.34 3.34
CA GLU A 130 11.99 -6.12 2.72
C GLU A 130 10.93 -5.60 1.75
N PHE A 131 10.50 -4.38 2.00
CA PHE A 131 9.39 -3.71 1.35
C PHE A 131 9.88 -2.46 0.63
N THR A 132 9.58 -2.34 -0.66
CA THR A 132 9.96 -1.18 -1.48
C THR A 132 8.72 -0.51 -2.06
N TYR A 133 8.75 0.82 -2.18
CA TYR A 133 7.64 1.55 -2.76
C TYR A 133 8.06 2.87 -3.40
N LYS A 134 7.39 3.20 -4.50
CA LYS A 134 7.47 4.49 -5.19
C LYS A 134 6.33 5.38 -4.71
N CYS A 135 6.59 6.68 -4.58
CA CYS A 135 5.61 7.69 -4.19
C CYS A 135 5.45 8.76 -5.27
N THR A 136 4.22 9.24 -5.44
CA THR A 136 3.89 10.30 -6.41
C THR A 136 4.17 11.71 -5.88
N ASP A 137 4.46 11.87 -4.59
CA ASP A 137 4.86 13.14 -3.96
C ASP A 137 5.95 12.87 -2.91
N PHE A 138 6.61 13.93 -2.45
CA PHE A 138 7.66 13.83 -1.44
C PHE A 138 7.11 13.60 -0.04
N TYR A 139 7.92 12.98 0.79
CA TYR A 139 7.59 12.82 2.21
C TYR A 139 7.61 14.17 2.93
N ALA A 140 6.51 14.49 3.59
CA ALA A 140 6.31 15.68 4.40
C ALA A 140 5.98 15.29 5.84
N PRO A 141 6.96 15.24 6.76
CA PRO A 141 6.77 14.72 8.13
C PRO A 141 5.72 15.50 8.94
N ASP A 142 5.58 16.79 8.69
CA ASP A 142 4.61 17.65 9.39
C ASP A 142 3.17 17.53 8.81
N ASP A 143 3.02 16.84 7.67
CA ASP A 143 1.75 16.63 6.97
C ASP A 143 1.14 15.23 7.23
N GLU A 144 1.81 14.40 8.00
CA GLU A 144 1.35 13.05 8.27
C GLU A 144 0.06 13.01 9.10
N GLY A 145 -0.79 12.07 8.72
CA GLY A 145 -1.94 11.61 9.48
C GLY A 145 -1.98 10.09 9.49
N GLY A 146 -2.92 9.55 10.26
CA GLY A 146 -3.09 8.11 10.29
C GLY A 146 -4.42 7.70 10.91
N VAL A 147 -4.82 6.46 10.68
CA VAL A 147 -6.00 5.82 11.24
C VAL A 147 -5.57 4.61 12.06
N ALA A 148 -6.25 4.35 13.16
CA ALA A 148 -6.00 3.17 13.98
C ALA A 148 -6.09 1.88 13.13
N TRP A 149 -5.07 1.06 13.18
CA TRP A 149 -4.95 -0.17 12.37
C TRP A 149 -6.08 -1.19 12.65
N ASN A 150 -6.63 -1.17 13.86
CA ASN A 150 -7.66 -2.06 14.38
C ASN A 150 -9.02 -1.36 14.53
N ASP A 151 -9.24 -0.30 13.76
CA ASP A 151 -10.50 0.45 13.77
C ASP A 151 -11.69 -0.49 13.46
N ALA A 152 -12.70 -0.46 14.33
CA ALA A 152 -13.85 -1.34 14.22
C ALA A 152 -14.82 -0.96 13.09
N ASP A 153 -14.88 0.32 12.74
CA ASP A 153 -15.77 0.82 11.68
C ASP A 153 -15.23 0.45 10.29
N ILE A 154 -13.90 0.46 10.12
CA ILE A 154 -13.26 -0.06 8.91
C ILE A 154 -13.31 -1.58 8.87
N GLY A 155 -13.07 -2.25 10.01
CA GLY A 155 -13.18 -3.70 10.14
C GLY A 155 -12.16 -4.49 9.31
N ILE A 156 -10.90 -4.03 9.22
CA ILE A 156 -9.85 -4.77 8.51
C ILE A 156 -9.65 -6.14 9.13
N VAL A 157 -9.71 -7.18 8.33
CA VAL A 157 -9.43 -8.55 8.75
C VAL A 157 -7.95 -8.85 8.50
N TRP A 158 -7.12 -8.56 9.49
CA TRP A 158 -5.69 -8.86 9.42
C TRP A 158 -5.45 -10.36 9.58
N PRO A 159 -4.58 -10.98 8.75
CA PRO A 159 -4.18 -12.37 8.95
C PRO A 159 -3.40 -12.54 10.26
N ASP A 160 -3.47 -13.75 10.83
CA ASP A 160 -2.65 -14.09 11.99
C ASP A 160 -1.16 -14.21 11.59
N ALA A 161 -0.33 -13.36 12.17
CA ALA A 161 1.12 -13.40 11.97
C ALA A 161 1.80 -14.50 12.80
N GLY A 162 1.06 -15.22 13.67
CA GLY A 162 1.58 -16.20 14.62
C GLY A 162 2.33 -15.58 15.80
N CYS A 163 2.19 -14.28 16.01
CA CYS A 163 2.79 -13.55 17.13
C CYS A 163 2.03 -12.25 17.40
N GLU A 164 2.33 -11.60 18.52
CA GLU A 164 1.77 -10.30 18.85
C GLU A 164 2.17 -9.22 17.83
N VAL A 165 1.21 -8.36 17.47
CA VAL A 165 1.42 -7.23 16.55
C VAL A 165 2.31 -6.18 17.22
N LYS A 166 3.34 -5.76 16.52
CA LYS A 166 4.33 -4.77 16.95
C LYS A 166 4.11 -3.46 16.21
N LEU A 167 3.78 -2.42 16.95
CA LEU A 167 3.54 -1.06 16.43
C LEU A 167 4.62 -0.09 16.91
N SER A 168 4.89 0.92 16.11
CA SER A 168 5.65 2.08 16.58
C SER A 168 4.87 2.85 17.65
N ALA A 169 5.56 3.69 18.43
CA ALA A 169 4.89 4.55 19.41
C ALA A 169 3.87 5.49 18.74
N LYS A 170 4.15 5.95 17.52
CA LYS A 170 3.30 6.82 16.72
C LYS A 170 2.04 6.09 16.24
N ASP A 171 2.18 4.88 15.70
CA ASP A 171 1.06 4.09 15.16
C ASP A 171 0.02 3.70 16.24
N LYS A 172 0.48 3.57 17.49
CA LYS A 172 -0.39 3.30 18.65
C LYS A 172 -1.33 4.47 19.00
N LEU A 173 -1.00 5.68 18.54
CA LEU A 173 -1.70 6.92 18.90
C LEU A 173 -2.66 7.39 17.80
N HIS A 174 -2.73 6.70 16.66
CA HIS A 174 -3.66 7.07 15.60
C HIS A 174 -5.11 6.98 16.08
N PRO A 175 -5.93 8.01 15.82
CA PRO A 175 -7.36 7.99 16.17
C PRO A 175 -8.12 7.04 15.23
N GLY A 176 -9.34 6.70 15.63
CA GLY A 176 -10.26 5.94 14.79
C GLY A 176 -10.71 6.71 13.55
N PHE A 177 -11.23 6.00 12.56
CA PHE A 177 -11.64 6.54 11.26
C PHE A 177 -12.71 7.63 11.41
N ALA A 178 -13.74 7.39 12.21
CA ALA A 178 -14.82 8.33 12.43
C ALA A 178 -14.39 9.63 13.18
N ALA A 179 -13.23 9.62 13.83
CA ALA A 179 -12.68 10.78 14.52
C ALA A 179 -11.78 11.65 13.63
N GLN A 180 -11.57 11.27 12.36
CA GLN A 180 -10.74 11.96 11.39
C GLN A 180 -11.55 12.99 10.60
N ASP A 181 -10.93 14.11 10.30
CA ASP A 181 -11.38 15.01 9.24
C ASP A 181 -10.68 14.60 7.93
N PHE A 182 -11.45 14.27 6.91
CA PHE A 182 -10.95 13.91 5.59
C PHE A 182 -11.26 14.99 4.54
N SER A 183 -11.69 16.19 4.93
CA SER A 183 -12.03 17.27 3.99
C SER A 183 -10.87 17.67 3.06
N PHE A 184 -9.62 17.45 3.49
CA PHE A 184 -8.45 17.67 2.65
C PHE A 184 -8.38 16.70 1.43
N PHE A 185 -9.17 15.63 1.40
CA PHE A 185 -9.24 14.68 0.27
C PHE A 185 -10.46 14.91 -0.64
N GLU A 186 -11.25 15.96 -0.46
CA GLU A 186 -12.45 16.23 -1.30
C GLU A 186 -12.18 16.35 -2.80
N LYS A 187 -10.96 16.71 -3.18
CA LYS A 187 -10.57 16.89 -4.59
C LYS A 187 -9.99 15.61 -5.24
N TRP A 188 -9.86 14.53 -4.49
CA TRP A 188 -9.28 13.25 -4.95
C TRP A 188 -10.36 12.16 -5.11
#